data_4c1f4ceaad0f3b601d7daa4978c8ae98
#
_entry.id   4c1f4ceaad0f3b601d7daa4978c8ae98
#
_cell.length_a   1.000
_cell.length_b   1.000
_cell.length_c   1.000
_cell.angle_alpha   90.00
_cell.angle_beta   90.00
_cell.angle_gamma   90.00
#
_symmetry.space_group_name_H-M   'P 1'
#
loop_
_entity.id
_entity.type
_entity.pdbx_description
1 polymer ?
#
loop_
_entity_poly.entity_id
_entity_poly.type
_entity_poly.pdbx_seq_one_letter_code
_entity_poly.pdbx_strand_id
1 'polypeptide(L)'
;LYMDRGAGPEEFTVKGVNLGVGVPGEWATDYAVSKETYLRWFAQMQEMGANTVRVYITLHDDFYNAFYEYNTAREEANEEPLWLIHGVWVNDYIQNSHRDAYDKDFLETFVRDGRTLVDVLHGNKKISLGRGTGSGFYNKDVSRWVIGYILGVEWEDVTVTYTNHKYPDLPPYQGTYLSATEDASAFESMLAQVGDRIVSYESRRYKTQRLVAFSNWPTTDPFLYPEDITTFFMKCAQVDVEHIRTEDAFLAGQFASYHVYPYYPDYLNYILNPAAMDRTPIWDGKAVISRAETGPGTPIGSVLRRSDFYDETGAANTYLAYLRALRRHHTMPVVISEFGVSTGRGMAQIDRNTGRNQGHMSEQEQGQALVDCWRDITAANCAGGCVFTWQDEWFKRTWNTMHAVNLQRT
;
A
#
# COMPACT_ATOMS: atom_id res chain seq x y z
N LEU A 1 -4.69 8.11 13.27
CA LEU A 1 -4.10 7.13 14.19
C LEU A 1 -3.90 7.78 15.56
N TYR A 2 -3.70 6.96 16.57
CA TYR A 2 -3.36 7.43 17.92
C TYR A 2 -2.15 6.66 18.42
N MET A 3 -1.29 7.36 19.15
CA MET A 3 -0.08 6.81 19.73
C MET A 3 -0.03 7.19 21.22
N ASP A 4 0.16 6.21 22.08
CA ASP A 4 0.37 6.44 23.52
C ASP A 4 1.88 6.34 23.84
N ARG A 5 2.44 7.45 24.33
CA ARG A 5 3.84 7.56 24.75
C ARG A 5 3.99 7.60 26.28
N GLY A 6 2.94 7.15 26.99
CA GLY A 6 2.90 7.14 28.45
C GLY A 6 2.18 8.34 29.08
N ALA A 7 1.76 9.32 28.26
CA ALA A 7 0.93 10.46 28.71
C ALA A 7 -0.55 10.33 28.30
N GLY A 8 -0.91 9.23 27.64
CA GLY A 8 -2.20 8.97 27.03
C GLY A 8 -2.13 9.02 25.50
N PRO A 9 -3.22 8.58 24.82
CA PRO A 9 -3.24 8.53 23.37
C PRO A 9 -3.29 9.93 22.75
N GLU A 10 -2.31 10.23 21.90
CA GLU A 10 -2.24 11.45 21.09
C GLU A 10 -2.47 11.13 19.63
N GLU A 11 -3.05 12.08 18.88
CA GLU A 11 -3.23 11.91 17.45
C GLU A 11 -1.90 11.85 16.73
N PHE A 12 -1.74 10.86 15.85
CA PHE A 12 -0.54 10.64 15.06
C PHE A 12 -0.86 10.67 13.57
N THR A 13 -0.31 11.66 12.87
CA THR A 13 -0.39 11.75 11.41
C THR A 13 0.86 11.15 10.79
N VAL A 14 0.69 10.19 9.89
CA VAL A 14 1.80 9.57 9.15
C VAL A 14 2.33 10.55 8.11
N LYS A 15 3.54 11.06 8.31
CA LYS A 15 4.32 11.83 7.35
C LYS A 15 5.45 10.94 6.85
N GLY A 16 5.10 10.06 5.91
CA GLY A 16 5.92 8.91 5.57
C GLY A 16 6.71 9.07 4.27
N VAL A 17 7.76 8.28 4.18
CA VAL A 17 8.55 8.09 2.96
C VAL A 17 8.69 6.60 2.70
N ASN A 18 8.38 6.17 1.47
CA ASN A 18 8.65 4.82 1.02
C ASN A 18 10.14 4.67 0.71
N LEU A 19 10.74 3.58 1.18
CA LEU A 19 12.13 3.26 1.00
C LEU A 19 12.27 1.91 0.30
N GLY A 20 12.86 1.93 -0.88
CA GLY A 20 13.19 0.72 -1.64
C GLY A 20 14.59 0.21 -1.34
N VAL A 21 15.09 -0.66 -2.19
CA VAL A 21 16.39 -1.35 -2.04
C VAL A 21 17.35 -1.09 -3.20
N GLY A 22 16.89 -0.43 -4.25
CA GLY A 22 17.71 -0.15 -5.43
C GLY A 22 18.68 1.00 -5.21
N VAL A 23 19.92 0.82 -5.65
CA VAL A 23 20.91 1.89 -5.80
C VAL A 23 21.49 1.86 -7.20
N PRO A 24 21.92 3.00 -7.76
CA PRO A 24 22.52 3.04 -9.08
C PRO A 24 23.73 2.11 -9.19
N GLY A 25 23.74 1.30 -10.26
CA GLY A 25 24.83 0.35 -10.51
C GLY A 25 24.64 -1.05 -9.91
N GLU A 26 23.66 -1.25 -9.04
CA GLU A 26 23.36 -2.52 -8.41
C GLU A 26 21.95 -3.00 -8.76
N TRP A 27 21.73 -4.32 -8.68
CA TRP A 27 20.39 -4.88 -8.83
C TRP A 27 19.55 -4.66 -7.56
N ALA A 28 18.26 -4.46 -7.71
CA ALA A 28 17.37 -4.35 -6.56
C ALA A 28 17.43 -5.57 -5.63
N THR A 29 17.71 -6.75 -6.20
CA THR A 29 17.86 -8.01 -5.46
C THR A 29 19.17 -8.15 -4.68
N ASP A 30 20.12 -7.25 -4.90
CA ASP A 30 21.41 -7.26 -4.19
C ASP A 30 21.31 -6.60 -2.82
N TYR A 31 20.25 -5.80 -2.59
CA TYR A 31 20.03 -5.07 -1.32
C TYR A 31 21.25 -4.25 -0.90
N ALA A 32 21.88 -3.57 -1.86
CA ALA A 32 23.23 -3.01 -1.74
C ALA A 32 23.33 -1.71 -0.91
N VAL A 33 22.27 -1.33 -0.21
CA VAL A 33 22.29 -0.13 0.65
C VAL A 33 23.03 -0.43 1.94
N SER A 34 24.13 0.29 2.20
CA SER A 34 24.92 0.10 3.43
C SER A 34 24.27 0.76 4.64
N LYS A 35 24.69 0.33 5.84
CA LYS A 35 24.27 0.89 7.12
C LYS A 35 24.50 2.40 7.18
N GLU A 36 25.66 2.89 6.74
CA GLU A 36 26.03 4.31 6.74
C GLU A 36 25.11 5.12 5.82
N THR A 37 24.71 4.53 4.71
CA THR A 37 23.76 5.15 3.78
C THR A 37 22.38 5.28 4.42
N TYR A 38 21.89 4.22 5.08
CA TYR A 38 20.63 4.30 5.83
C TYR A 38 20.66 5.36 6.93
N LEU A 39 21.73 5.43 7.74
CA LEU A 39 21.86 6.45 8.78
C LEU A 39 21.76 7.86 8.21
N ARG A 40 22.46 8.14 7.11
CA ARG A 40 22.37 9.42 6.40
C ARG A 40 20.96 9.71 5.89
N TRP A 41 20.31 8.72 5.29
CA TRP A 41 18.96 8.88 4.75
C TRP A 41 17.92 9.11 5.83
N PHE A 42 17.99 8.43 6.96
CA PHE A 42 17.09 8.67 8.09
C PHE A 42 17.19 10.11 8.62
N ALA A 43 18.41 10.62 8.73
CA ALA A 43 18.62 12.02 9.13
C ALA A 43 17.99 12.99 8.11
N GLN A 44 18.23 12.78 6.83
CA GLN A 44 17.67 13.61 5.75
C GLN A 44 16.13 13.54 5.69
N MET A 45 15.54 12.36 5.91
CA MET A 45 14.09 12.21 5.97
C MET A 45 13.48 13.01 7.11
N GLN A 46 14.07 12.97 8.31
CA GLN A 46 13.59 13.77 9.44
C GLN A 46 13.83 15.27 9.26
N GLU A 47 14.95 15.65 8.64
CA GLU A 47 15.22 17.06 8.26
C GLU A 47 14.14 17.61 7.31
N MET A 48 13.67 16.79 6.38
CA MET A 48 12.54 17.10 5.49
C MET A 48 11.19 17.21 6.24
N GLY A 49 11.10 16.72 7.47
CA GLY A 49 9.88 16.68 8.28
C GLY A 49 9.13 15.37 8.26
N ALA A 50 9.70 14.31 7.69
CA ALA A 50 9.12 12.97 7.77
C ALA A 50 9.25 12.41 9.20
N ASN A 51 8.24 11.69 9.65
CA ASN A 51 8.25 10.99 10.94
C ASN A 51 8.20 9.47 10.79
N THR A 52 7.99 8.97 9.57
CA THR A 52 7.78 7.55 9.31
C THR A 52 8.53 7.12 8.05
N VAL A 53 9.20 5.99 8.11
CA VAL A 53 9.68 5.28 6.92
C VAL A 53 8.81 4.04 6.69
N ARG A 54 8.47 3.77 5.43
CA ARG A 54 7.80 2.53 5.05
C ARG A 54 8.71 1.69 4.18
N VAL A 55 8.82 0.41 4.49
CA VAL A 55 9.52 -0.60 3.68
C VAL A 55 8.58 -1.74 3.33
N TYR A 56 8.87 -2.46 2.25
CA TYR A 56 7.94 -3.41 1.62
C TYR A 56 8.16 -4.85 2.05
N ILE A 57 9.43 -5.20 2.27
CA ILE A 57 9.88 -6.57 2.53
C ILE A 57 10.99 -6.56 3.57
N THR A 58 11.31 -7.72 4.12
CA THR A 58 12.49 -7.87 4.98
C THR A 58 13.75 -7.48 4.21
N LEU A 59 14.46 -6.46 4.69
CA LEU A 59 15.72 -5.95 4.17
C LEU A 59 16.92 -6.69 4.78
N HIS A 60 18.15 -6.41 4.31
CA HIS A 60 19.35 -6.87 5.01
C HIS A 60 19.43 -6.28 6.43
N ASP A 61 20.14 -6.96 7.31
CA ASP A 61 20.29 -6.57 8.72
C ASP A 61 20.92 -5.17 8.90
N ASP A 62 21.64 -4.65 7.90
CA ASP A 62 22.14 -3.27 7.87
C ASP A 62 21.06 -2.23 8.07
N PHE A 63 19.87 -2.43 7.48
CA PHE A 63 18.74 -1.52 7.70
C PHE A 63 18.32 -1.48 9.18
N TYR A 64 18.12 -2.64 9.79
CA TYR A 64 17.64 -2.72 11.18
C TYR A 64 18.72 -2.30 12.17
N ASN A 65 19.99 -2.58 11.88
CA ASN A 65 21.13 -2.09 12.65
C ASN A 65 21.21 -0.56 12.60
N ALA A 66 21.08 0.04 11.42
CA ALA A 66 21.05 1.48 11.25
C ALA A 66 19.84 2.11 11.95
N PHE A 67 18.65 1.51 11.79
CA PHE A 67 17.42 2.01 12.39
C PHE A 67 17.46 1.98 13.93
N TYR A 68 18.01 0.91 14.49
CA TYR A 68 18.24 0.80 15.93
C TYR A 68 19.22 1.85 16.44
N GLU A 69 20.37 2.00 15.79
CA GLU A 69 21.39 2.97 16.16
C GLU A 69 20.87 4.41 16.07
N TYR A 70 20.22 4.73 14.96
CA TYR A 70 19.64 6.05 14.73
C TYR A 70 18.62 6.43 15.80
N ASN A 71 17.64 5.57 16.03
CA ASN A 71 16.56 5.86 16.98
C ASN A 71 17.04 5.84 18.44
N THR A 72 18.00 4.98 18.80
CA THR A 72 18.59 4.98 20.13
C THR A 72 19.30 6.32 20.41
N ALA A 73 20.07 6.83 19.46
CA ALA A 73 20.73 8.14 19.60
C ALA A 73 19.72 9.29 19.72
N ARG A 74 18.59 9.22 18.99
CA ARG A 74 17.50 10.19 19.09
C ARG A 74 16.86 10.20 20.49
N GLU A 75 16.53 9.01 21.00
CA GLU A 75 15.96 8.88 22.35
C GLU A 75 16.92 9.36 23.45
N GLU A 76 18.21 9.05 23.35
CA GLU A 76 19.24 9.55 24.27
C GLU A 76 19.36 11.08 24.24
N ALA A 77 19.09 11.70 23.09
CA ALA A 77 19.04 13.16 22.92
C ALA A 77 17.68 13.78 23.31
N ASN A 78 16.70 12.99 23.76
CA ASN A 78 15.30 13.38 23.97
C ASN A 78 14.66 13.97 22.72
N GLU A 79 14.98 13.42 21.57
CA GLU A 79 14.43 13.78 20.28
C GLU A 79 13.47 12.69 19.77
N GLU A 80 12.53 13.08 18.90
CA GLU A 80 11.55 12.16 18.33
C GLU A 80 12.22 11.07 17.47
N PRO A 81 11.90 9.79 17.68
CA PRO A 81 12.40 8.72 16.83
C PRO A 81 11.77 8.77 15.44
N LEU A 82 12.38 8.10 14.49
CA LEU A 82 11.77 7.79 13.21
C LEU A 82 10.94 6.51 13.36
N TRP A 83 9.67 6.53 12.96
CA TRP A 83 8.77 5.41 13.06
C TRP A 83 8.83 4.51 11.82
N LEU A 84 8.40 3.27 11.96
CA LEU A 84 8.44 2.28 10.89
C LEU A 84 7.06 1.69 10.63
N ILE A 85 6.63 1.70 9.36
CA ILE A 85 5.59 0.83 8.83
C ILE A 85 6.27 -0.22 7.97
N HIS A 86 6.03 -1.50 8.27
CA HIS A 86 6.73 -2.56 7.56
C HIS A 86 5.77 -3.45 6.76
N GLY A 87 6.09 -3.67 5.49
CA GLY A 87 5.31 -4.51 4.60
C GLY A 87 5.68 -5.99 4.69
N VAL A 88 4.69 -6.82 4.38
CA VAL A 88 4.88 -8.22 4.02
C VAL A 88 4.41 -8.35 2.58
N TRP A 89 5.32 -8.11 1.65
CA TRP A 89 5.05 -8.21 0.23
C TRP A 89 5.09 -9.66 -0.21
N VAL A 90 4.08 -10.08 -0.95
CA VAL A 90 4.02 -11.41 -1.55
C VAL A 90 3.94 -11.30 -3.05
N ASN A 91 4.39 -12.32 -3.76
CA ASN A 91 4.28 -12.35 -5.20
C ASN A 91 3.08 -13.23 -5.59
N ASP A 92 1.90 -12.63 -5.68
CA ASP A 92 0.67 -13.30 -6.07
C ASP A 92 0.67 -13.70 -7.56
N TYR A 93 1.55 -13.10 -8.35
CA TYR A 93 1.71 -13.34 -9.78
C TYR A 93 2.56 -14.58 -10.12
N ILE A 94 3.74 -14.69 -9.51
CA ILE A 94 4.69 -15.77 -9.82
C ILE A 94 4.45 -17.02 -8.98
N GLN A 95 4.20 -16.85 -7.68
CA GLN A 95 4.08 -17.96 -6.74
C GLN A 95 2.71 -18.64 -6.81
N ASN A 96 1.70 -17.90 -7.24
CA ASN A 96 0.35 -18.40 -7.44
C ASN A 96 0.03 -18.55 -8.94
N SER A 97 0.65 -19.54 -9.57
CA SER A 97 0.44 -19.81 -11.01
C SER A 97 -1.03 -20.06 -11.38
N HIS A 98 -1.86 -20.44 -10.42
CA HIS A 98 -3.28 -20.69 -10.58
C HIS A 98 -4.16 -19.51 -10.15
N ARG A 99 -3.58 -18.40 -9.72
CA ARG A 99 -4.31 -17.24 -9.23
C ARG A 99 -5.26 -17.54 -8.06
N ASP A 100 -4.94 -18.55 -7.26
CA ASP A 100 -5.74 -19.03 -6.16
C ASP A 100 -5.13 -18.58 -4.83
N ALA A 101 -5.80 -17.68 -4.12
CA ALA A 101 -5.31 -17.18 -2.84
C ALA A 101 -5.34 -18.24 -1.72
N TYR A 102 -6.02 -19.35 -1.93
CA TYR A 102 -5.97 -20.52 -1.05
C TYR A 102 -5.00 -21.61 -1.52
N ASP A 103 -4.22 -21.34 -2.58
CA ASP A 103 -3.08 -22.21 -2.88
C ASP A 103 -2.21 -22.35 -1.63
N LYS A 104 -1.92 -23.61 -1.27
CA LYS A 104 -1.25 -23.92 0.00
C LYS A 104 0.13 -23.29 0.09
N ASP A 105 0.89 -23.34 -0.99
CA ASP A 105 2.26 -22.81 -0.99
C ASP A 105 2.24 -21.28 -0.91
N PHE A 106 1.30 -20.63 -1.59
CA PHE A 106 1.10 -19.20 -1.50
C PHE A 106 0.69 -18.77 -0.09
N LEU A 107 -0.37 -19.34 0.46
CA LEU A 107 -0.91 -18.98 1.77
C LEU A 107 0.10 -19.22 2.91
N GLU A 108 0.74 -20.39 2.93
CA GLU A 108 1.73 -20.72 3.96
C GLU A 108 3.01 -19.90 3.83
N THR A 109 3.40 -19.53 2.60
CA THR A 109 4.51 -18.59 2.36
C THR A 109 4.18 -17.21 2.92
N PHE A 110 2.99 -16.69 2.64
CA PHE A 110 2.57 -15.39 3.14
C PHE A 110 2.62 -15.32 4.68
N VAL A 111 2.04 -16.31 5.34
CA VAL A 111 2.05 -16.38 6.81
C VAL A 111 3.46 -16.57 7.37
N ARG A 112 4.28 -17.41 6.74
CA ARG A 112 5.67 -17.65 7.15
C ARG A 112 6.49 -16.37 7.04
N ASP A 113 6.35 -15.62 5.96
CA ASP A 113 7.08 -14.38 5.73
C ASP A 113 6.66 -13.30 6.74
N GLY A 114 5.38 -13.22 7.07
CA GLY A 114 4.89 -12.36 8.14
C GLY A 114 5.45 -12.73 9.52
N ARG A 115 5.48 -14.01 9.87
CA ARG A 115 6.10 -14.48 11.13
C ARG A 115 7.61 -14.25 11.15
N THR A 116 8.27 -14.42 10.01
CA THR A 116 9.71 -14.15 9.86
C THR A 116 9.96 -12.65 10.10
N LEU A 117 9.15 -11.78 9.52
CA LEU A 117 9.25 -10.35 9.77
C LEU A 117 9.08 -10.01 11.26
N VAL A 118 8.08 -10.58 11.92
CA VAL A 118 7.90 -10.40 13.39
C VAL A 118 9.19 -10.74 14.14
N ASP A 119 9.78 -11.90 13.88
CA ASP A 119 11.05 -12.29 14.51
C ASP A 119 12.21 -11.34 14.19
N VAL A 120 12.27 -10.81 12.95
CA VAL A 120 13.28 -9.84 12.52
C VAL A 120 13.16 -8.55 13.32
N LEU A 121 11.95 -8.01 13.44
CA LEU A 121 11.70 -6.75 14.14
C LEU A 121 11.98 -6.85 15.65
N HIS A 122 11.78 -8.02 16.23
CA HIS A 122 12.14 -8.31 17.64
C HIS A 122 13.61 -8.74 17.83
N GLY A 123 14.44 -8.63 16.80
CA GLY A 123 15.87 -8.94 16.89
C GLY A 123 16.15 -10.43 17.19
N ASN A 124 15.34 -11.32 16.68
CA ASN A 124 15.40 -12.76 16.99
C ASN A 124 15.36 -13.64 15.74
N LYS A 125 16.18 -13.31 14.73
CA LYS A 125 16.21 -14.05 13.48
C LYS A 125 17.60 -14.09 12.86
N LYS A 126 17.92 -15.23 12.26
CA LYS A 126 19.02 -15.37 11.31
C LYS A 126 18.48 -15.89 9.99
N ILE A 127 18.81 -15.21 8.90
CA ILE A 127 18.46 -15.60 7.54
C ILE A 127 19.76 -15.72 6.75
N SER A 128 20.12 -16.93 6.38
CA SER A 128 21.36 -17.20 5.64
C SER A 128 21.20 -17.02 4.13
N LEU A 129 19.99 -17.22 3.62
CA LEU A 129 19.65 -17.04 2.21
C LEU A 129 18.25 -16.43 2.12
N GLY A 130 18.16 -15.20 1.63
CA GLY A 130 16.93 -14.40 1.63
C GLY A 130 15.85 -14.86 0.66
N ARG A 131 16.18 -15.55 -0.44
CA ARG A 131 15.20 -16.04 -1.44
C ARG A 131 14.20 -14.96 -1.88
N GLY A 132 14.72 -13.81 -2.33
CA GLY A 132 13.91 -12.66 -2.75
C GLY A 132 13.61 -11.65 -1.64
N THR A 133 14.17 -11.85 -0.44
CA THR A 133 14.18 -10.89 0.67
C THR A 133 15.61 -10.69 1.17
N GLY A 134 15.80 -9.78 2.12
CA GLY A 134 17.11 -9.60 2.76
C GLY A 134 17.57 -10.82 3.54
N SER A 135 18.86 -10.83 3.85
CA SER A 135 19.51 -11.82 4.69
C SER A 135 20.39 -11.13 5.73
N GLY A 136 20.78 -11.84 6.78
CA GLY A 136 21.63 -11.29 7.83
C GLY A 136 21.37 -11.90 9.21
N PHE A 137 21.96 -11.25 10.22
CA PHE A 137 21.78 -11.61 11.62
C PHE A 137 21.03 -10.50 12.36
N TYR A 138 19.72 -10.63 12.41
CA TYR A 138 18.82 -9.68 13.04
C TYR A 138 18.81 -9.88 14.55
N ASN A 139 19.60 -9.08 15.26
CA ASN A 139 19.78 -9.13 16.72
C ASN A 139 19.48 -7.79 17.43
N LYS A 140 18.89 -6.85 16.72
CA LYS A 140 18.46 -5.56 17.26
C LYS A 140 16.93 -5.55 17.32
N ASP A 141 16.39 -5.35 18.52
CA ASP A 141 14.94 -5.17 18.71
C ASP A 141 14.55 -3.75 18.34
N VAL A 142 13.94 -3.59 17.18
CA VAL A 142 13.40 -2.32 16.67
C VAL A 142 11.88 -2.22 16.83
N SER A 143 11.28 -3.24 17.40
CA SER A 143 9.84 -3.42 17.45
C SER A 143 9.09 -2.27 18.14
N ARG A 144 9.72 -1.60 19.11
CA ARG A 144 9.14 -0.46 19.83
C ARG A 144 8.86 0.76 18.95
N TRP A 145 9.52 0.86 17.79
CA TRP A 145 9.34 1.95 16.84
C TRP A 145 8.49 1.54 15.62
N VAL A 146 7.89 0.36 15.66
CA VAL A 146 7.03 -0.14 14.58
C VAL A 146 5.58 0.22 14.85
N ILE A 147 5.00 1.06 13.98
CA ILE A 147 3.59 1.46 14.03
C ILE A 147 2.69 0.27 13.67
N GLY A 148 3.00 -0.42 12.58
CA GLY A 148 2.16 -1.49 12.07
C GLY A 148 2.73 -2.21 10.86
N TYR A 149 1.95 -3.21 10.44
CA TYR A 149 2.22 -4.02 9.26
C TYR A 149 1.26 -3.66 8.14
N ILE A 150 1.78 -3.61 6.90
CA ILE A 150 0.95 -3.62 5.69
C ILE A 150 1.15 -4.98 5.02
N LEU A 151 0.10 -5.79 5.00
CA LEU A 151 0.11 -7.14 4.47
C LEU A 151 -0.39 -7.15 3.03
N GLY A 152 0.38 -7.78 2.14
CA GLY A 152 -0.01 -7.93 0.74
C GLY A 152 0.63 -6.92 -0.21
N VAL A 153 0.04 -6.82 -1.37
CA VAL A 153 0.56 -6.13 -2.55
C VAL A 153 -0.52 -5.27 -3.20
N GLU A 154 -0.21 -4.63 -4.29
CA GLU A 154 -1.20 -4.19 -5.28
C GLU A 154 -1.77 -5.44 -5.94
N TRP A 155 -2.90 -5.93 -5.41
CA TRP A 155 -3.45 -7.22 -5.82
C TRP A 155 -3.83 -7.23 -7.30
N GLU A 156 -3.47 -8.31 -7.97
CA GLU A 156 -3.98 -8.58 -9.31
C GLU A 156 -5.49 -8.85 -9.23
N ASP A 157 -6.27 -8.15 -10.04
CA ASP A 157 -7.72 -8.30 -10.10
C ASP A 157 -8.14 -9.74 -10.44
N VAL A 158 -7.35 -10.40 -11.31
CA VAL A 158 -7.55 -11.79 -11.69
C VAL A 158 -7.43 -12.74 -10.49
N THR A 159 -6.48 -12.49 -9.59
CA THR A 159 -6.28 -13.33 -8.39
C THR A 159 -7.49 -13.20 -7.44
N VAL A 160 -7.97 -11.98 -7.24
CA VAL A 160 -9.16 -11.72 -6.43
C VAL A 160 -10.39 -12.38 -7.03
N THR A 161 -10.67 -12.09 -8.30
CA THR A 161 -11.86 -12.61 -9.01
C THR A 161 -11.85 -14.12 -9.10
N TYR A 162 -10.73 -14.73 -9.48
CA TYR A 162 -10.61 -16.19 -9.56
C TYR A 162 -10.85 -16.85 -8.21
N THR A 163 -10.26 -16.33 -7.15
CA THR A 163 -10.44 -16.89 -5.80
C THR A 163 -11.90 -16.81 -5.37
N ASN A 164 -12.53 -15.66 -5.55
CA ASN A 164 -13.93 -15.48 -5.19
C ASN A 164 -14.87 -16.40 -5.99
N HIS A 165 -14.59 -16.55 -7.29
CA HIS A 165 -15.37 -17.43 -8.15
C HIS A 165 -15.17 -18.93 -7.83
N LYS A 166 -13.95 -19.31 -7.44
CA LYS A 166 -13.63 -20.70 -7.09
C LYS A 166 -14.26 -21.13 -5.76
N TYR A 167 -14.44 -20.22 -4.84
CA TYR A 167 -14.90 -20.49 -3.48
C TYR A 167 -16.13 -19.65 -3.08
N PRO A 168 -17.24 -19.71 -3.87
CA PRO A 168 -18.38 -18.82 -3.66
C PRO A 168 -19.12 -19.08 -2.33
N ASP A 169 -19.05 -20.31 -1.82
CA ASP A 169 -19.74 -20.73 -0.60
C ASP A 169 -18.77 -20.94 0.58
N LEU A 170 -17.54 -20.41 0.50
CA LEU A 170 -16.60 -20.55 1.58
C LEU A 170 -17.09 -19.80 2.81
N PRO A 171 -17.23 -20.47 3.98
CA PRO A 171 -17.62 -19.78 5.20
C PRO A 171 -16.61 -18.69 5.58
N PRO A 172 -17.06 -17.52 6.07
CA PRO A 172 -16.17 -16.47 6.52
C PRO A 172 -15.21 -16.97 7.60
N TYR A 173 -13.94 -16.60 7.48
CA TYR A 173 -12.91 -16.96 8.46
C TYR A 173 -13.23 -16.39 9.84
N GLN A 174 -13.12 -17.20 10.86
CA GLN A 174 -13.29 -16.79 12.27
C GLN A 174 -11.98 -17.02 13.01
N GLY A 175 -11.33 -15.95 13.43
CA GLY A 175 -10.05 -15.96 14.14
C GLY A 175 -10.16 -15.53 15.59
N THR A 176 -9.02 -15.42 16.25
CA THR A 176 -8.92 -14.92 17.63
C THR A 176 -8.74 -13.40 17.68
N TYR A 177 -8.06 -12.85 16.69
CA TYR A 177 -7.69 -11.44 16.62
C TYR A 177 -8.35 -10.73 15.44
N LEU A 178 -8.50 -11.43 14.32
CA LEU A 178 -9.15 -10.94 13.11
C LEU A 178 -10.11 -12.01 12.58
N SER A 179 -11.30 -11.57 12.17
CA SER A 179 -12.31 -12.40 11.54
C SER A 179 -12.85 -11.73 10.30
N ALA A 180 -13.34 -12.51 9.34
CA ALA A 180 -14.11 -12.01 8.22
C ALA A 180 -15.58 -11.82 8.63
N THR A 181 -16.24 -10.79 8.11
CA THR A 181 -17.68 -10.56 8.26
C THR A 181 -18.49 -11.55 7.41
N GLU A 182 -19.80 -11.60 7.61
CA GLU A 182 -20.68 -12.46 6.82
C GLU A 182 -20.71 -12.06 5.32
N ASP A 183 -20.48 -10.78 5.02
CA ASP A 183 -20.44 -10.25 3.67
C ASP A 183 -19.07 -10.41 2.98
N ALA A 184 -18.07 -10.91 3.70
CA ALA A 184 -16.71 -11.03 3.18
C ALA A 184 -16.63 -12.05 2.03
N SER A 185 -15.91 -11.66 1.00
CA SER A 185 -15.54 -12.57 -0.09
C SER A 185 -14.53 -13.62 0.38
N ALA A 186 -14.35 -14.66 -0.41
CA ALA A 186 -13.32 -15.66 -0.14
C ALA A 186 -11.92 -15.06 -0.06
N PHE A 187 -11.62 -14.07 -0.92
CA PHE A 187 -10.33 -13.39 -0.89
C PHE A 187 -10.13 -12.56 0.39
N GLU A 188 -11.14 -11.84 0.83
CA GLU A 188 -11.11 -11.08 2.10
C GLU A 188 -11.01 -11.99 3.32
N SER A 189 -11.68 -13.14 3.28
CA SER A 189 -11.52 -14.20 4.30
C SER A 189 -10.09 -14.74 4.37
N MET A 190 -9.41 -14.88 3.24
CA MET A 190 -7.98 -15.26 3.20
C MET A 190 -7.11 -14.18 3.85
N LEU A 191 -7.36 -12.90 3.58
CA LEU A 191 -6.64 -11.80 4.21
C LEU A 191 -6.84 -11.78 5.72
N ALA A 192 -8.08 -11.96 6.19
CA ALA A 192 -8.39 -12.07 7.62
C ALA A 192 -7.61 -13.24 8.27
N GLN A 193 -7.56 -14.39 7.62
CA GLN A 193 -6.81 -15.57 8.08
C GLN A 193 -5.31 -15.30 8.19
N VAL A 194 -4.72 -14.63 7.20
CA VAL A 194 -3.29 -14.28 7.22
C VAL A 194 -3.00 -13.30 8.35
N GLY A 195 -3.78 -12.23 8.46
CA GLY A 195 -3.63 -11.23 9.52
C GLY A 195 -3.75 -11.85 10.91
N ASP A 196 -4.79 -12.65 11.16
CA ASP A 196 -5.00 -13.35 12.43
C ASP A 196 -3.80 -14.25 12.81
N ARG A 197 -3.28 -15.02 11.86
CA ARG A 197 -2.14 -15.92 12.09
C ARG A 197 -0.84 -15.17 12.39
N ILE A 198 -0.63 -13.98 11.84
CA ILE A 198 0.55 -13.14 12.12
C ILE A 198 0.39 -12.46 13.48
N VAL A 199 -0.74 -11.82 13.76
CA VAL A 199 -1.02 -11.18 15.06
C VAL A 199 -0.99 -12.20 16.20
N SER A 200 -1.57 -13.38 15.98
CA SER A 200 -1.53 -14.50 16.94
C SER A 200 -0.10 -14.92 17.24
N TYR A 201 0.76 -14.97 16.25
CA TYR A 201 2.17 -15.32 16.43
C TYR A 201 2.89 -14.29 17.31
N GLU A 202 2.77 -13.01 16.99
CA GLU A 202 3.41 -11.93 17.75
C GLU A 202 2.88 -11.85 19.18
N SER A 203 1.56 -11.87 19.34
CA SER A 203 0.89 -11.81 20.65
C SER A 203 1.33 -12.94 21.58
N ARG A 204 1.43 -14.18 21.04
CA ARG A 204 1.82 -15.34 21.86
C ARG A 204 3.31 -15.37 22.17
N ARG A 205 4.16 -15.01 21.20
CA ARG A 205 5.62 -15.12 21.32
C ARG A 205 6.24 -13.92 22.05
N TYR A 206 5.81 -12.71 21.70
CA TYR A 206 6.42 -11.46 22.16
C TYR A 206 5.54 -10.65 23.13
N LYS A 207 4.28 -11.04 23.31
CA LYS A 207 3.31 -10.38 24.20
C LYS A 207 3.02 -8.93 23.81
N THR A 208 3.18 -8.61 22.54
CA THR A 208 2.91 -7.29 21.95
C THR A 208 2.05 -7.43 20.71
N GLN A 209 1.46 -6.33 20.29
CA GLN A 209 0.65 -6.23 19.08
C GLN A 209 0.96 -4.90 18.39
N ARG A 210 0.75 -4.86 17.08
CA ARG A 210 0.87 -3.66 16.24
C ARG A 210 -0.34 -3.55 15.34
N LEU A 211 -0.58 -2.33 14.85
CA LEU A 211 -1.61 -2.10 13.85
C LEU A 211 -1.39 -3.01 12.64
N VAL A 212 -2.47 -3.44 12.03
CA VAL A 212 -2.45 -4.20 10.79
C VAL A 212 -3.24 -3.45 9.73
N ALA A 213 -2.71 -3.42 8.52
CA ALA A 213 -3.43 -3.02 7.32
C ALA A 213 -3.22 -4.05 6.23
N PHE A 214 -4.14 -4.08 5.29
CA PHE A 214 -4.00 -4.85 4.06
C PHE A 214 -3.78 -3.87 2.91
N SER A 215 -2.79 -4.16 2.06
CA SER A 215 -2.50 -3.33 0.89
C SER A 215 -3.69 -3.33 -0.07
N ASN A 216 -4.03 -2.16 -0.60
CA ASN A 216 -5.05 -2.01 -1.61
C ASN A 216 -4.69 -0.87 -2.58
N TRP A 217 -5.36 -0.82 -3.71
CA TRP A 217 -5.16 0.17 -4.76
C TRP A 217 -6.41 0.27 -5.66
N PRO A 218 -6.52 1.25 -6.57
CA PRO A 218 -7.75 1.45 -7.33
C PRO A 218 -8.23 0.28 -8.17
N THR A 219 -7.34 -0.63 -8.60
CA THR A 219 -7.74 -1.81 -9.38
C THR A 219 -8.65 -2.73 -8.57
N THR A 220 -8.42 -2.83 -7.27
CA THR A 220 -9.16 -3.69 -6.34
C THR A 220 -9.83 -2.91 -5.20
N ASP A 221 -10.06 -1.62 -5.37
CA ASP A 221 -10.79 -0.82 -4.38
C ASP A 221 -12.22 -1.35 -4.16
N PRO A 222 -12.87 -1.01 -3.04
CA PRO A 222 -14.17 -1.57 -2.68
C PRO A 222 -15.35 -1.04 -3.52
N PHE A 223 -15.09 -0.19 -4.53
CA PHE A 223 -16.14 0.53 -5.22
C PHE A 223 -16.66 -0.19 -6.46
N LEU A 224 -17.97 -0.09 -6.67
CA LEU A 224 -18.64 -0.38 -7.91
C LEU A 224 -18.82 0.91 -8.71
N TYR A 225 -18.34 0.89 -9.93
CA TYR A 225 -18.42 2.01 -10.87
C TYR A 225 -19.59 1.85 -11.83
N PRO A 226 -20.03 2.94 -12.50
CA PRO A 226 -20.99 2.82 -13.60
C PRO A 226 -20.55 1.80 -14.65
N GLU A 227 -21.50 1.14 -15.28
CA GLU A 227 -21.25 0.04 -16.22
C GLU A 227 -20.32 0.44 -17.36
N ASP A 228 -20.47 1.64 -17.92
CA ASP A 228 -19.60 2.15 -18.98
C ASP A 228 -18.13 2.20 -18.53
N ILE A 229 -17.86 2.65 -17.29
CA ILE A 229 -16.53 2.73 -16.71
C ILE A 229 -16.00 1.32 -16.40
N THR A 230 -16.82 0.48 -15.77
CA THR A 230 -16.45 -0.89 -15.44
C THR A 230 -16.04 -1.67 -16.70
N THR A 231 -16.81 -1.55 -17.75
CA THR A 231 -16.53 -2.25 -19.02
C THR A 231 -15.31 -1.69 -19.73
N PHE A 232 -15.20 -0.35 -19.83
CA PHE A 232 -14.10 0.28 -20.57
C PHE A 232 -12.74 0.08 -19.88
N PHE A 233 -12.68 0.21 -18.57
CA PHE A 233 -11.46 0.09 -17.78
C PHE A 233 -11.25 -1.30 -17.18
N MET A 234 -12.14 -2.25 -17.43
CA MET A 234 -12.07 -3.64 -16.95
C MET A 234 -11.96 -3.75 -15.43
N LYS A 235 -12.66 -2.87 -14.70
CA LYS A 235 -12.71 -2.90 -13.23
C LYS A 235 -13.58 -4.09 -12.78
N CYS A 236 -12.94 -5.20 -12.43
CA CYS A 236 -13.63 -6.49 -12.22
C CYS A 236 -13.49 -7.05 -10.80
N ALA A 237 -12.70 -6.44 -9.94
CA ALA A 237 -12.45 -6.95 -8.59
C ALA A 237 -12.66 -5.86 -7.53
N GLN A 238 -13.14 -6.27 -6.36
CA GLN A 238 -13.26 -5.47 -5.17
C GLN A 238 -12.63 -6.20 -3.99
N VAL A 239 -11.92 -5.46 -3.15
CA VAL A 239 -11.45 -5.90 -1.83
C VAL A 239 -11.83 -4.80 -0.84
N ASP A 240 -12.70 -5.14 0.08
CA ASP A 240 -13.16 -4.23 1.11
C ASP A 240 -12.62 -4.66 2.48
N VAL A 241 -11.68 -3.88 3.00
CA VAL A 241 -11.08 -4.18 4.30
C VAL A 241 -12.05 -3.95 5.48
N GLU A 242 -13.20 -3.30 5.26
CA GLU A 242 -14.29 -3.24 6.23
C GLU A 242 -14.93 -4.61 6.47
N HIS A 243 -14.74 -5.55 5.56
CA HIS A 243 -15.16 -6.94 5.74
C HIS A 243 -14.20 -7.76 6.63
N ILE A 244 -13.13 -7.15 7.13
CA ILE A 244 -12.20 -7.75 8.09
C ILE A 244 -12.32 -6.98 9.40
N ARG A 245 -12.92 -7.63 10.40
CA ARG A 245 -13.13 -7.01 11.70
C ARG A 245 -12.07 -7.44 12.73
N THR A 246 -11.79 -6.57 13.66
CA THR A 246 -10.98 -6.87 14.84
C THR A 246 -11.85 -7.58 15.89
N GLU A 247 -11.27 -8.58 16.56
CA GLU A 247 -11.86 -9.22 17.73
C GLU A 247 -11.33 -8.58 19.02
N ASP A 248 -12.00 -8.78 20.14
CA ASP A 248 -11.67 -8.17 21.44
C ASP A 248 -10.21 -8.41 21.87
N ALA A 249 -9.61 -9.51 21.45
CA ALA A 249 -8.22 -9.84 21.75
C ALA A 249 -7.21 -8.98 20.98
N PHE A 250 -7.63 -8.29 19.91
CA PHE A 250 -6.76 -7.46 19.09
C PHE A 250 -6.85 -5.99 19.51
N LEU A 251 -6.00 -5.60 20.44
CA LEU A 251 -6.03 -4.27 21.05
C LEU A 251 -5.42 -3.17 20.17
N ALA A 252 -4.50 -3.52 19.28
CA ALA A 252 -3.82 -2.55 18.45
C ALA A 252 -4.73 -1.99 17.33
N GLY A 253 -5.56 -2.82 16.73
CA GLY A 253 -6.53 -2.41 15.71
C GLY A 253 -5.99 -2.39 14.29
N GLN A 254 -6.77 -1.80 13.38
CA GLN A 254 -6.53 -1.76 11.95
C GLN A 254 -6.51 -0.32 11.40
N PHE A 255 -5.90 -0.17 10.24
CA PHE A 255 -6.06 0.99 9.36
C PHE A 255 -6.20 0.54 7.89
N ALA A 256 -6.87 1.35 7.07
CA ALA A 256 -6.96 1.11 5.63
C ALA A 256 -5.73 1.68 4.94
N SER A 257 -5.12 0.91 4.05
CA SER A 257 -3.88 1.26 3.34
C SER A 257 -4.11 1.27 1.84
N TYR A 258 -3.86 2.40 1.21
CA TYR A 258 -4.07 2.57 -0.24
C TYR A 258 -2.87 3.17 -0.95
N HIS A 259 -2.60 2.65 -2.15
CA HIS A 259 -1.72 3.29 -3.12
C HIS A 259 -2.57 4.12 -4.07
N VAL A 260 -2.45 5.44 -4.04
CA VAL A 260 -3.26 6.33 -4.87
C VAL A 260 -2.38 7.42 -5.48
N TYR A 261 -2.38 7.48 -6.80
CA TYR A 261 -1.62 8.45 -7.57
C TYR A 261 -2.55 9.43 -8.29
N PRO A 262 -2.15 10.71 -8.49
CA PRO A 262 -3.03 11.71 -9.09
C PRO A 262 -3.35 11.46 -10.57
N TYR A 263 -2.62 10.58 -11.23
CA TYR A 263 -2.86 10.14 -12.60
C TYR A 263 -3.58 8.78 -12.69
N TYR A 264 -3.86 8.15 -11.56
CA TYR A 264 -4.55 6.86 -11.48
C TYR A 264 -5.37 6.78 -10.18
N PRO A 265 -6.66 6.53 -10.23
CA PRO A 265 -7.46 6.09 -11.39
C PRO A 265 -7.94 7.26 -12.27
N ASP A 266 -7.54 7.25 -13.52
CA ASP A 266 -7.91 8.29 -14.49
C ASP A 266 -9.38 8.27 -14.91
N TYR A 267 -10.09 7.16 -14.72
CA TYR A 267 -11.49 7.04 -15.04
C TYR A 267 -12.41 7.90 -14.14
N LEU A 268 -11.95 8.40 -13.02
CA LEU A 268 -12.71 9.38 -12.22
C LEU A 268 -12.98 10.68 -12.97
N ASN A 269 -12.12 11.05 -13.92
CA ASN A 269 -12.36 12.17 -14.82
C ASN A 269 -13.67 12.01 -15.62
N TYR A 270 -14.02 10.76 -15.95
CA TYR A 270 -15.21 10.45 -16.72
C TYR A 270 -16.48 10.39 -15.87
N ILE A 271 -16.36 10.14 -14.57
CA ILE A 271 -17.49 10.28 -13.64
C ILE A 271 -17.93 11.74 -13.56
N LEU A 272 -16.97 12.68 -13.54
CA LEU A 272 -17.26 14.11 -13.56
C LEU A 272 -17.81 14.58 -14.92
N ASN A 273 -17.25 14.06 -16.00
CA ASN A 273 -17.63 14.41 -17.37
C ASN A 273 -17.69 13.14 -18.26
N PRO A 274 -18.80 12.37 -18.21
CA PRO A 274 -18.94 11.14 -18.99
C PRO A 274 -18.81 11.34 -20.51
N ALA A 275 -19.13 12.54 -21.01
CA ALA A 275 -19.02 12.85 -22.43
C ALA A 275 -17.56 12.95 -22.93
N ALA A 276 -16.60 13.11 -22.04
CA ALA A 276 -15.18 13.14 -22.39
C ALA A 276 -14.58 11.74 -22.60
N MET A 277 -15.27 10.67 -22.22
CA MET A 277 -14.80 9.32 -22.42
C MET A 277 -14.80 8.98 -23.90
N ASP A 278 -13.64 8.65 -24.43
CA ASP A 278 -13.53 8.09 -25.78
C ASP A 278 -14.04 6.67 -25.75
N ARG A 279 -15.26 6.49 -26.27
CA ARG A 279 -15.97 5.20 -26.32
C ARG A 279 -15.56 4.33 -27.51
N THR A 280 -14.52 4.71 -28.25
CA THR A 280 -14.01 3.88 -29.33
C THR A 280 -13.46 2.60 -28.71
N PRO A 281 -14.07 1.44 -28.93
CA PRO A 281 -13.61 0.21 -28.32
C PRO A 281 -12.23 -0.14 -28.84
N ILE A 282 -11.28 -0.29 -27.94
CA ILE A 282 -9.93 -0.77 -28.24
C ILE A 282 -9.98 -2.26 -28.60
N TRP A 283 -11.12 -2.92 -28.41
CA TRP A 283 -11.36 -4.35 -28.65
C TRP A 283 -12.80 -4.65 -29.05
N ASP A 284 -12.99 -5.82 -29.62
CA ASP A 284 -14.17 -6.25 -30.37
C ASP A 284 -15.44 -6.54 -29.53
N GLY A 285 -15.56 -6.02 -28.34
CA GLY A 285 -16.75 -6.11 -27.51
C GLY A 285 -17.08 -7.50 -26.96
N LYS A 286 -16.15 -8.46 -27.00
CA LYS A 286 -16.42 -9.85 -26.61
C LYS A 286 -16.16 -10.17 -25.14
N ALA A 287 -15.50 -9.33 -24.39
CA ALA A 287 -15.29 -9.55 -22.97
C ALA A 287 -16.20 -8.62 -22.15
N VAL A 288 -17.42 -9.00 -21.97
CA VAL A 288 -18.31 -8.40 -20.99
C VAL A 288 -18.05 -9.14 -19.68
N ILE A 289 -17.34 -8.52 -18.77
CA ILE A 289 -17.29 -8.99 -17.38
C ILE A 289 -18.64 -8.64 -16.78
N SER A 290 -19.44 -9.67 -16.49
CA SER A 290 -20.76 -9.45 -15.92
C SER A 290 -20.63 -8.87 -14.50
N ARG A 291 -21.62 -8.08 -14.11
CA ARG A 291 -21.69 -7.51 -12.75
C ARG A 291 -21.69 -8.59 -11.66
N ALA A 292 -22.15 -9.80 -11.99
CA ALA A 292 -22.14 -10.96 -11.10
C ALA A 292 -20.73 -11.48 -10.79
N GLU A 293 -19.74 -11.17 -11.65
CA GLU A 293 -18.35 -11.61 -11.49
C GLU A 293 -17.51 -10.63 -10.63
N THR A 294 -18.02 -9.43 -10.35
CA THR A 294 -17.30 -8.41 -9.61
C THR A 294 -17.50 -8.47 -8.09
N GLY A 295 -18.36 -9.37 -7.62
CA GLY A 295 -18.64 -9.51 -6.18
C GLY A 295 -19.43 -8.34 -5.55
N PRO A 296 -19.70 -8.40 -4.25
CA PRO A 296 -20.33 -7.30 -3.53
C PRO A 296 -19.35 -6.13 -3.41
N GLY A 297 -19.83 -4.93 -3.72
CA GLY A 297 -19.05 -3.68 -3.59
C GLY A 297 -19.94 -2.50 -3.31
N THR A 298 -19.35 -1.41 -2.85
CA THR A 298 -20.06 -0.16 -2.56
C THR A 298 -20.18 0.68 -3.83
N PRO A 299 -21.42 1.02 -4.29
CA PRO A 299 -21.55 1.93 -5.43
C PRO A 299 -20.82 3.26 -5.18
N ILE A 300 -19.91 3.64 -6.07
CA ILE A 300 -19.11 4.87 -5.91
C ILE A 300 -19.99 6.10 -5.74
N GLY A 301 -21.13 6.16 -6.40
CA GLY A 301 -22.11 7.25 -6.27
C GLY A 301 -22.75 7.37 -4.89
N SER A 302 -22.64 6.35 -4.01
CA SER A 302 -23.13 6.44 -2.63
C SER A 302 -22.18 7.17 -1.69
N VAL A 303 -20.89 7.19 -2.01
CA VAL A 303 -19.83 7.81 -1.21
C VAL A 303 -19.22 9.04 -1.86
N LEU A 304 -19.46 9.29 -3.15
CA LEU A 304 -18.91 10.39 -3.93
C LEU A 304 -19.99 11.39 -4.29
N ARG A 305 -19.76 12.65 -3.98
CA ARG A 305 -20.66 13.76 -4.33
C ARG A 305 -20.04 14.62 -5.43
N ARG A 306 -20.85 15.26 -6.24
CA ARG A 306 -20.35 16.17 -7.28
C ARG A 306 -19.45 17.28 -6.71
N SER A 307 -19.79 17.81 -5.53
CA SER A 307 -18.97 18.82 -4.83
C SER A 307 -17.59 18.33 -4.41
N ASP A 308 -17.40 17.01 -4.27
CA ASP A 308 -16.10 16.44 -3.87
C ASP A 308 -15.02 16.61 -4.94
N PHE A 309 -15.44 16.80 -6.21
CA PHE A 309 -14.53 17.00 -7.34
C PHE A 309 -13.93 18.40 -7.43
N TYR A 310 -14.23 19.27 -6.48
CA TYR A 310 -13.71 20.62 -6.48
C TYR A 310 -12.97 20.89 -5.18
N ASP A 311 -11.82 21.53 -5.30
CA ASP A 311 -11.07 22.02 -4.16
C ASP A 311 -11.67 23.33 -3.59
N GLU A 312 -11.03 23.91 -2.60
CA GLU A 312 -11.47 25.17 -1.95
C GLU A 312 -11.43 26.38 -2.88
N THR A 313 -10.66 26.30 -3.98
CA THR A 313 -10.59 27.35 -5.01
C THR A 313 -11.68 27.21 -6.08
N GLY A 314 -12.40 26.09 -6.07
CA GLY A 314 -13.36 25.71 -7.10
C GLY A 314 -12.74 25.05 -8.32
N ALA A 315 -11.45 24.71 -8.28
CA ALA A 315 -10.80 23.96 -9.33
C ALA A 315 -11.14 22.46 -9.26
N ALA A 316 -11.27 21.82 -10.42
CA ALA A 316 -11.55 20.39 -10.48
C ALA A 316 -10.35 19.57 -9.99
N ASN A 317 -10.61 18.65 -9.07
CA ASN A 317 -9.59 17.78 -8.45
C ASN A 317 -10.15 16.38 -8.19
N THR A 318 -9.91 15.47 -9.14
CA THR A 318 -10.40 14.09 -9.04
C THR A 318 -9.61 13.27 -8.02
N TYR A 319 -8.35 13.60 -7.78
CA TYR A 319 -7.54 12.97 -6.75
C TYR A 319 -8.14 13.21 -5.36
N LEU A 320 -8.44 14.47 -5.03
CA LEU A 320 -9.10 14.84 -3.79
C LEU A 320 -10.49 14.16 -3.65
N ALA A 321 -11.26 14.12 -4.74
CA ALA A 321 -12.56 13.44 -4.75
C ALA A 321 -12.44 11.95 -4.38
N TYR A 322 -11.49 11.26 -4.94
CA TYR A 322 -11.26 9.85 -4.65
C TYR A 322 -10.83 9.62 -3.20
N LEU A 323 -9.91 10.43 -2.68
CA LEU A 323 -9.50 10.37 -1.28
C LEU A 323 -10.69 10.61 -0.33
N ARG A 324 -11.57 11.56 -0.65
CA ARG A 324 -12.80 11.80 0.11
C ARG A 324 -13.74 10.60 0.07
N ALA A 325 -13.85 9.92 -1.09
CA ALA A 325 -14.65 8.71 -1.22
C ALA A 325 -14.10 7.59 -0.32
N LEU A 326 -12.79 7.32 -0.37
CA LEU A 326 -12.13 6.33 0.49
C LEU A 326 -12.35 6.66 1.97
N ARG A 327 -12.08 7.91 2.37
CA ARG A 327 -12.24 8.34 3.77
C ARG A 327 -13.69 8.24 4.26
N ARG A 328 -14.66 8.46 3.40
CA ARG A 328 -16.09 8.38 3.74
C ARG A 328 -16.59 6.93 3.80
N HIS A 329 -16.00 6.06 3.00
CA HIS A 329 -16.31 4.63 3.01
C HIS A 329 -15.81 3.95 4.28
N HIS A 330 -14.57 4.23 4.67
CA HIS A 330 -13.94 3.53 5.79
C HIS A 330 -14.33 4.09 7.17
N THR A 331 -14.61 3.19 8.10
CA THR A 331 -14.79 3.48 9.53
C THR A 331 -13.45 3.63 10.24
N MET A 332 -12.42 2.94 9.75
CA MET A 332 -11.06 2.99 10.26
C MET A 332 -10.25 4.15 9.65
N PRO A 333 -9.11 4.55 10.26
CA PRO A 333 -8.21 5.53 9.67
C PRO A 333 -7.71 5.09 8.30
N VAL A 334 -7.63 6.02 7.34
CA VAL A 334 -7.10 5.77 6.00
C VAL A 334 -5.72 6.38 5.88
N VAL A 335 -4.72 5.58 5.52
CA VAL A 335 -3.36 6.00 5.20
C VAL A 335 -3.11 5.80 3.72
N ILE A 336 -2.68 6.85 3.03
CA ILE A 336 -2.26 6.75 1.63
C ILE A 336 -0.80 6.29 1.61
N SER A 337 -0.63 4.99 1.70
CA SER A 337 0.68 4.35 1.87
C SER A 337 1.60 4.47 0.65
N GLU A 338 1.04 4.86 -0.50
CA GLU A 338 1.80 5.41 -1.63
C GLU A 338 1.06 6.56 -2.28
N PHE A 339 1.78 7.66 -2.48
CA PHE A 339 1.39 8.75 -3.35
C PHE A 339 2.63 9.39 -3.98
N GLY A 340 2.45 10.06 -5.10
CA GLY A 340 3.54 10.74 -5.76
C GLY A 340 3.29 10.97 -7.24
N VAL A 341 4.33 11.39 -7.94
CA VAL A 341 4.37 11.47 -9.39
C VAL A 341 5.69 10.91 -9.88
N SER A 342 5.60 10.00 -10.83
CA SER A 342 6.76 9.38 -11.46
C SER A 342 7.45 10.37 -12.40
N THR A 343 8.77 10.36 -12.43
CA THR A 343 9.59 11.09 -13.41
C THR A 343 10.15 10.19 -14.51
N GLY A 344 9.50 9.05 -14.76
CA GLY A 344 9.87 8.11 -15.78
C GLY A 344 9.93 8.73 -17.19
N ARG A 345 10.56 8.04 -18.11
CA ARG A 345 10.67 8.46 -19.51
C ARG A 345 9.30 8.42 -20.18
N GLY A 346 8.85 9.57 -20.64
CA GLY A 346 7.56 9.71 -21.30
C GLY A 346 6.38 9.74 -20.32
N MET A 347 5.30 10.33 -20.77
CA MET A 347 4.06 10.41 -20.03
C MET A 347 3.23 9.15 -20.27
N ALA A 348 2.97 8.36 -19.20
CA ALA A 348 2.12 7.19 -19.27
C ALA A 348 0.64 7.55 -19.07
N GLN A 349 0.37 8.36 -18.07
CA GLN A 349 -0.99 8.78 -17.68
C GLN A 349 -0.98 10.23 -17.23
N ILE A 350 -2.12 10.87 -17.31
CA ILE A 350 -2.34 12.26 -16.86
C ILE A 350 -3.70 12.38 -16.18
N ASP A 351 -3.73 13.04 -15.02
CA ASP A 351 -4.98 13.57 -14.48
C ASP A 351 -5.38 14.81 -15.28
N ARG A 352 -6.48 14.73 -16.01
CA ARG A 352 -6.94 15.77 -16.92
C ARG A 352 -7.46 17.03 -16.24
N ASN A 353 -7.81 16.96 -14.94
CA ASN A 353 -8.30 18.13 -14.21
C ASN A 353 -7.16 18.93 -13.60
N THR A 354 -6.19 18.27 -12.98
CA THR A 354 -5.07 18.91 -12.30
C THR A 354 -3.83 19.05 -13.18
N GLY A 355 -3.77 18.34 -14.31
CA GLY A 355 -2.59 18.26 -15.17
C GLY A 355 -1.45 17.44 -14.59
N ARG A 356 -1.62 16.84 -13.41
CA ARG A 356 -0.61 15.96 -12.80
C ARG A 356 -0.43 14.72 -13.66
N ASN A 357 0.81 14.30 -13.86
CA ASN A 357 1.09 13.22 -14.77
C ASN A 357 2.27 12.35 -14.32
N GLN A 358 2.42 11.22 -14.98
CA GLN A 358 3.54 10.32 -14.82
C GLN A 358 4.63 10.66 -15.87
N GLY A 359 5.66 11.35 -15.45
CA GLY A 359 6.78 11.76 -16.28
C GLY A 359 6.65 13.19 -16.85
N HIS A 360 7.64 13.59 -17.65
CA HIS A 360 7.72 14.92 -18.26
C HIS A 360 7.64 16.11 -17.28
N MET A 361 8.21 15.97 -16.10
CA MET A 361 8.27 17.01 -15.11
C MET A 361 9.71 17.38 -14.78
N SER A 362 9.94 18.64 -14.51
CA SER A 362 11.14 19.09 -13.80
C SER A 362 11.06 18.68 -12.32
N GLU A 363 12.20 18.68 -11.64
CA GLU A 363 12.26 18.42 -10.18
C GLU A 363 11.37 19.39 -9.39
N GLN A 364 11.30 20.66 -9.80
CA GLN A 364 10.46 21.66 -9.16
C GLN A 364 8.96 21.35 -9.34
N GLU A 365 8.55 20.97 -10.53
CA GLU A 365 7.17 20.58 -10.82
C GLU A 365 6.78 19.31 -10.05
N GLN A 366 7.68 18.33 -9.99
CA GLN A 366 7.47 17.13 -9.17
C GLN A 366 7.31 17.49 -7.70
N GLY A 367 8.19 18.33 -7.16
CA GLY A 367 8.12 18.79 -5.78
C GLY A 367 6.79 19.49 -5.47
N GLN A 368 6.35 20.38 -6.37
CA GLN A 368 5.04 21.06 -6.22
C GLN A 368 3.87 20.05 -6.26
N ALA A 369 3.90 19.09 -7.18
CA ALA A 369 2.87 18.06 -7.27
C ALA A 369 2.81 17.18 -6.01
N LEU A 370 3.94 16.88 -5.39
CA LEU A 370 3.98 16.16 -4.10
C LEU A 370 3.34 16.97 -2.97
N VAL A 371 3.64 18.28 -2.91
CA VAL A 371 3.01 19.18 -1.92
C VAL A 371 1.50 19.25 -2.12
N ASP A 372 1.04 19.32 -3.38
CA ASP A 372 -0.39 19.36 -3.69
C ASP A 372 -1.08 18.04 -3.32
N CYS A 373 -0.46 16.87 -3.60
CA CYS A 373 -0.96 15.58 -3.14
C CYS A 373 -1.09 15.53 -1.62
N TRP A 374 -0.09 16.04 -0.89
CA TRP A 374 -0.12 16.08 0.56
C TRP A 374 -1.25 16.96 1.10
N ARG A 375 -1.50 18.12 0.47
CA ARG A 375 -2.64 18.99 0.79
C ARG A 375 -3.97 18.28 0.56
N ASP A 376 -4.11 17.55 -0.54
CA ASP A 376 -5.30 16.75 -0.84
C ASP A 376 -5.54 15.65 0.19
N ILE A 377 -4.48 14.91 0.59
CA ILE A 377 -4.53 13.89 1.64
C ILE A 377 -5.03 14.49 2.96
N THR A 378 -4.51 15.66 3.32
CA THR A 378 -4.90 16.38 4.53
C THR A 378 -6.36 16.90 4.43
N ALA A 379 -6.71 17.51 3.30
CA ALA A 379 -8.06 18.04 3.05
C ALA A 379 -9.14 16.93 3.00
N ALA A 380 -8.76 15.71 2.62
CA ALA A 380 -9.64 14.55 2.69
C ALA A 380 -9.76 13.96 4.10
N ASN A 381 -9.03 14.50 5.08
CA ASN A 381 -8.97 13.98 6.46
C ASN A 381 -8.48 12.52 6.54
N CYS A 382 -7.49 12.18 5.70
CA CYS A 382 -6.77 10.93 5.82
C CYS A 382 -5.78 10.99 6.99
N ALA A 383 -5.40 9.85 7.54
CA ALA A 383 -4.46 9.73 8.66
C ALA A 383 -2.99 9.96 8.25
N GLY A 384 -2.77 10.43 7.04
CA GLY A 384 -1.47 10.74 6.47
C GLY A 384 -1.15 9.91 5.23
N GLY A 385 0.12 9.93 4.84
CA GLY A 385 0.57 9.18 3.66
C GLY A 385 2.08 9.03 3.61
N CYS A 386 2.53 8.16 2.69
CA CYS A 386 3.94 7.90 2.43
C CYS A 386 4.26 8.25 0.98
N VAL A 387 5.14 9.22 0.77
CA VAL A 387 5.56 9.58 -0.59
C VAL A 387 6.36 8.43 -1.21
N PHE A 388 6.06 8.09 -2.44
CA PHE A 388 6.81 7.13 -3.23
C PHE A 388 7.69 7.88 -4.23
N THR A 389 8.98 7.86 -4.11
CA THR A 389 9.84 7.07 -3.20
C THR A 389 11.12 7.86 -2.89
N TRP A 390 11.86 7.47 -1.84
CA TRP A 390 13.07 8.18 -1.41
C TRP A 390 14.15 8.23 -2.48
N GLN A 391 14.50 7.07 -3.03
CA GLN A 391 15.53 6.99 -4.07
C GLN A 391 14.94 6.66 -5.43
N ASP A 392 15.68 7.04 -6.48
CA ASP A 392 15.35 6.64 -7.85
C ASP A 392 15.43 5.12 -8.03
N GLU A 393 14.41 4.55 -8.64
CA GLU A 393 14.36 3.13 -8.98
C GLU A 393 14.79 2.91 -10.43
N TRP A 394 16.07 2.95 -10.65
CA TRP A 394 16.70 2.90 -11.97
C TRP A 394 16.37 1.66 -12.80
N PHE A 395 15.98 0.58 -12.16
CA PHE A 395 15.56 -0.67 -12.80
C PHE A 395 14.12 -0.62 -13.32
N LYS A 396 13.28 0.31 -12.83
CA LYS A 396 11.91 0.47 -13.29
C LYS A 396 11.84 1.21 -14.64
N ARG A 397 10.83 0.84 -15.42
CA ARG A 397 10.56 1.42 -16.73
C ARG A 397 9.11 1.81 -16.84
N THR A 398 8.85 2.90 -17.54
CA THR A 398 7.50 3.31 -17.87
C THR A 398 6.93 2.33 -18.89
N TRP A 399 5.78 1.76 -18.65
CA TRP A 399 5.16 0.74 -19.51
C TRP A 399 4.95 1.21 -20.96
N ASN A 400 4.65 2.49 -21.18
CA ASN A 400 4.44 3.07 -22.50
C ASN A 400 5.75 3.31 -23.30
N THR A 401 6.90 3.24 -22.66
CA THR A 401 8.21 3.37 -23.33
C THR A 401 9.03 2.08 -23.29
N MET A 402 8.51 1.02 -22.69
CA MET A 402 9.26 -0.21 -22.46
C MET A 402 9.77 -0.86 -23.75
N HIS A 403 9.01 -0.78 -24.83
CA HIS A 403 9.41 -1.29 -26.15
C HIS A 403 10.57 -0.52 -26.80
N ALA A 404 10.80 0.73 -26.41
CA ALA A 404 11.87 1.57 -26.91
C ALA A 404 13.17 1.47 -26.08
N VAL A 405 13.13 0.74 -24.96
CA VAL A 405 14.30 0.61 -24.07
C VAL A 405 15.16 -0.55 -24.51
N ASN A 406 16.43 -0.28 -24.78
CA ASN A 406 17.40 -1.34 -25.08
C ASN A 406 17.82 -2.05 -23.81
N LEU A 407 17.34 -3.27 -23.61
CA LEU A 407 17.61 -4.12 -22.45
C LEU A 407 19.09 -4.47 -22.26
N GLN A 408 19.91 -4.35 -23.30
CA GLN A 408 21.35 -4.65 -23.23
C GLN A 408 22.19 -3.49 -22.67
N ARG A 409 21.58 -2.32 -22.45
CA ARG A 409 22.23 -1.09 -21.98
C ARG A 409 21.74 -0.61 -20.61
N THR A 410 20.97 -1.43 -19.94
CA THR A 410 20.44 -1.11 -18.59
C THR A 410 21.00 -2.05 -17.56
#